data_d836ef3f019b3203f0a261e5342643ff
#
_entry.id   d836ef3f019b3203f0a261e5342643ff
#
_cell.length_a   1.000
_cell.length_b   1.000
_cell.length_c   1.000
_cell.angle_alpha   90.00
_cell.angle_beta   90.00
_cell.angle_gamma   90.00
#
_symmetry.space_group_name_H-M   'P 1'
#
loop_
_entity.id
_entity.type
_entity.pdbx_description
1 polymer ?
#
loop_
_entity_poly.entity_id
_entity_poly.type
_entity_poly.pdbx_seq_one_letter_code
_entity_poly.pdbx_strand_id
1 'polypeptide(L)'
;MKHSNLLLATAILLAAHSQSLPAQGLPASTTPVPASVPSVSTYDTLVRSAASLSSQATPLTQPTLSPGILLLMELEGRFAQSVASGGGKAFATWFADDAVTLNNGRPAVLGRAAIAAQANWDPKTYQLTWVPQGAQMGPSNDMGFTWGHYEGRTTDKNGEPVVTSGRYFTVWKKLPDGTWKVAMDASANEPPAAAECCTLPKP
;
A
#
# COMPACT_ATOMS: atom_id res chain seq x y z
N MET A 1 25.36 -1.54 45.13
CA MET A 1 25.10 -0.26 44.48
C MET A 1 24.46 -0.58 43.11
N LYS A 2 23.16 -0.39 42.97
CA LYS A 2 22.37 -0.69 41.74
C LYS A 2 22.14 0.64 41.02
N HIS A 3 22.66 0.79 39.83
CA HIS A 3 22.36 1.93 38.99
C HIS A 3 21.16 1.58 38.09
N SER A 4 20.00 2.16 38.38
CA SER A 4 18.83 2.16 37.56
C SER A 4 18.97 3.23 36.46
N ASN A 5 19.09 2.82 35.19
CA ASN A 5 19.00 3.72 34.05
C ASN A 5 17.52 3.89 33.66
N LEU A 6 16.97 5.01 34.07
CA LEU A 6 15.64 5.49 33.67
C LEU A 6 15.77 6.19 32.32
N LEU A 7 15.35 5.54 31.23
CA LEU A 7 15.25 6.16 29.91
C LEU A 7 13.97 7.01 29.84
N LEU A 8 14.17 8.32 29.88
CA LEU A 8 13.15 9.35 29.73
C LEU A 8 12.77 9.44 28.25
N ALA A 9 11.54 9.04 27.91
CA ALA A 9 10.99 9.26 26.56
C ALA A 9 10.53 10.72 26.45
N THR A 10 11.33 11.55 25.79
CA THR A 10 10.97 12.95 25.48
C THR A 10 10.09 12.98 24.23
N ALA A 11 8.81 13.28 24.40
CA ALA A 11 7.90 13.61 23.32
C ALA A 11 8.22 15.03 22.81
N ILE A 12 8.77 15.11 21.60
CA ILE A 12 8.97 16.40 20.93
C ILE A 12 7.73 16.68 20.09
N LEU A 13 6.95 17.66 20.54
CA LEU A 13 5.82 18.25 19.82
C LEU A 13 6.41 19.22 18.77
N LEU A 14 6.42 18.86 17.49
CA LEU A 14 6.79 19.77 16.41
C LEU A 14 5.52 20.43 15.86
N ALA A 15 5.40 21.72 16.10
CA ALA A 15 4.38 22.57 15.48
C ALA A 15 4.66 22.71 13.97
N ALA A 16 3.69 22.32 13.15
CA ALA A 16 3.74 22.50 11.71
C ALA A 16 3.48 23.97 11.35
N HIS A 17 4.49 24.66 10.82
CA HIS A 17 4.32 25.95 10.16
C HIS A 17 3.91 25.70 8.70
N SER A 18 2.67 26.04 8.38
CA SER A 18 2.16 26.05 7.01
C SER A 18 2.72 27.26 6.27
N GLN A 19 3.65 27.05 5.36
CA GLN A 19 4.04 28.09 4.40
C GLN A 19 3.24 27.89 3.10
N SER A 20 2.37 28.83 2.81
CA SER A 20 1.65 28.94 1.55
C SER A 20 2.59 29.47 0.45
N LEU A 21 2.78 28.67 -0.59
CA LEU A 21 3.48 29.06 -1.81
C LEU A 21 2.53 29.86 -2.72
N PRO A 22 2.99 30.96 -3.36
CA PRO A 22 2.17 31.71 -4.29
C PRO A 22 1.99 30.93 -5.60
N ALA A 23 0.76 30.90 -6.10
CA ALA A 23 0.39 30.34 -7.40
C ALA A 23 1.02 31.18 -8.52
N GLN A 24 1.92 30.60 -9.30
CA GLN A 24 2.41 31.19 -10.54
C GLN A 24 1.39 30.89 -11.65
N GLY A 25 0.81 31.97 -12.19
CA GLY A 25 -0.11 31.93 -13.33
C GLY A 25 0.59 31.47 -14.61
N LEU A 26 0.03 30.47 -15.28
CA LEU A 26 0.43 30.06 -16.62
C LEU A 26 -0.06 31.09 -17.65
N PRO A 27 0.73 31.42 -18.67
CA PRO A 27 0.30 32.33 -19.74
C PRO A 27 -0.76 31.65 -20.61
N ALA A 28 -1.85 32.38 -20.89
CA ALA A 28 -2.88 31.97 -21.83
C ALA A 28 -2.33 31.89 -23.25
N SER A 29 -2.30 30.72 -23.84
CA SER A 29 -1.96 30.52 -25.25
C SER A 29 -3.22 30.69 -26.10
N THR A 30 -3.32 31.82 -26.78
CA THR A 30 -4.37 32.09 -27.77
C THR A 30 -3.93 31.54 -29.11
N THR A 31 -4.41 30.37 -29.48
CA THR A 31 -4.40 29.88 -30.86
C THR A 31 -5.78 30.04 -31.47
N PRO A 32 -5.91 30.62 -32.69
CA PRO A 32 -7.21 30.76 -33.35
C PRO A 32 -7.72 29.40 -33.86
N VAL A 33 -8.96 29.08 -33.50
CA VAL A 33 -9.68 27.89 -33.99
C VAL A 33 -10.15 28.15 -35.41
N PRO A 34 -9.82 27.30 -36.42
CA PRO A 34 -10.40 27.42 -37.73
C PRO A 34 -11.87 26.96 -37.70
N ALA A 35 -12.75 27.85 -38.14
CA ALA A 35 -14.17 27.57 -38.30
C ALA A 35 -14.39 26.75 -39.59
N SER A 36 -14.59 25.45 -39.46
CA SER A 36 -15.25 24.63 -40.46
C SER A 36 -16.05 23.54 -39.74
N VAL A 37 -17.35 23.77 -39.63
CA VAL A 37 -18.31 22.78 -39.11
C VAL A 37 -18.65 21.82 -40.26
N PRO A 38 -18.43 20.50 -40.12
CA PRO A 38 -18.86 19.54 -41.14
C PRO A 38 -20.39 19.44 -41.17
N SER A 39 -20.96 19.35 -42.39
CA SER A 39 -22.38 19.26 -42.64
C SER A 39 -23.00 18.01 -42.00
N VAL A 40 -24.31 18.11 -41.65
CA VAL A 40 -25.12 17.13 -40.91
C VAL A 40 -25.13 15.70 -41.47
N SER A 41 -24.71 15.52 -42.74
CA SER A 41 -24.69 14.22 -43.42
C SER A 41 -23.63 13.23 -42.86
N THR A 42 -22.57 13.73 -42.17
CA THR A 42 -21.49 12.89 -41.66
C THR A 42 -21.86 12.20 -40.35
N TYR A 43 -22.75 12.81 -39.56
CA TYR A 43 -23.18 12.26 -38.28
C TYR A 43 -24.09 11.04 -38.43
N ASP A 44 -24.93 11.02 -39.47
CA ASP A 44 -25.86 9.91 -39.71
C ASP A 44 -25.10 8.62 -40.12
N THR A 45 -24.00 8.76 -40.84
CA THR A 45 -23.15 7.61 -41.22
C THR A 45 -22.37 7.05 -40.05
N LEU A 46 -21.90 7.91 -39.15
CA LEU A 46 -21.16 7.48 -37.94
C LEU A 46 -22.06 6.81 -36.92
N VAL A 47 -23.30 7.29 -36.74
CA VAL A 47 -24.28 6.68 -35.81
C VAL A 47 -24.71 5.31 -36.32
N ARG A 48 -24.87 5.10 -37.62
CA ARG A 48 -25.19 3.77 -38.18
C ARG A 48 -24.04 2.79 -38.08
N SER A 49 -22.76 3.24 -38.22
CA SER A 49 -21.60 2.40 -38.02
C SER A 49 -21.40 2.01 -36.55
N ALA A 50 -21.76 2.89 -35.61
CA ALA A 50 -21.68 2.59 -34.19
C ALA A 50 -22.75 1.59 -33.73
N ALA A 51 -23.95 1.62 -34.37
CA ALA A 51 -25.04 0.70 -34.04
C ALA A 51 -24.76 -0.76 -34.47
N SER A 52 -23.89 -0.98 -35.46
CA SER A 52 -23.53 -2.34 -35.91
C SER A 52 -22.37 -2.96 -35.11
N LEU A 53 -21.69 -2.21 -34.23
CA LEU A 53 -20.61 -2.71 -33.36
C LEU A 53 -21.12 -3.16 -31.98
N SER A 54 -22.38 -2.95 -31.63
CA SER A 54 -22.92 -3.26 -30.30
C SER A 54 -23.47 -4.68 -30.14
N SER A 55 -23.20 -5.60 -31.08
CA SER A 55 -23.78 -6.95 -31.05
C SER A 55 -22.82 -8.07 -30.73
N GLN A 56 -21.58 -7.76 -30.38
CA GLN A 56 -20.68 -8.73 -29.74
C GLN A 56 -20.45 -8.29 -28.30
N ALA A 57 -21.41 -8.65 -27.44
CA ALA A 57 -21.13 -8.77 -26.03
C ALA A 57 -20.03 -9.83 -25.90
N THR A 58 -18.76 -9.39 -25.86
CA THR A 58 -17.68 -10.24 -25.40
C THR A 58 -18.11 -10.77 -24.03
N PRO A 59 -18.14 -12.09 -23.80
CA PRO A 59 -18.37 -12.62 -22.47
C PRO A 59 -17.43 -11.85 -21.56
N LEU A 60 -17.95 -11.27 -20.48
CA LEU A 60 -17.14 -10.72 -19.41
C LEU A 60 -16.28 -11.88 -18.96
N THR A 61 -15.08 -11.99 -19.53
CA THR A 61 -14.06 -12.91 -19.03
C THR A 61 -13.82 -12.47 -17.60
N GLN A 62 -14.26 -13.28 -16.65
CA GLN A 62 -13.88 -13.07 -15.26
C GLN A 62 -12.35 -12.87 -15.27
N PRO A 63 -11.83 -11.85 -14.57
CA PRO A 63 -10.41 -11.63 -14.52
C PRO A 63 -9.76 -12.90 -13.97
N THR A 64 -9.22 -13.73 -14.85
CA THR A 64 -8.46 -14.90 -14.46
C THR A 64 -7.19 -14.39 -13.81
N LEU A 65 -7.06 -14.61 -12.49
CA LEU A 65 -5.84 -14.27 -11.78
C LEU A 65 -4.69 -15.03 -12.46
N SER A 66 -3.68 -14.31 -12.94
CA SER A 66 -2.52 -14.94 -13.55
C SER A 66 -1.78 -15.80 -12.52
N PRO A 67 -1.07 -16.87 -12.93
CA PRO A 67 -0.28 -17.69 -11.99
C PRO A 67 0.68 -16.87 -11.14
N GLY A 68 1.25 -15.78 -11.69
CA GLY A 68 2.14 -14.88 -10.96
C GLY A 68 1.41 -14.10 -9.87
N ILE A 69 0.19 -13.63 -10.12
CA ILE A 69 -0.63 -12.97 -9.10
C ILE A 69 -0.97 -13.96 -7.97
N LEU A 70 -1.41 -15.17 -8.32
CA LEU A 70 -1.73 -16.19 -7.32
C LEU A 70 -0.52 -16.54 -6.45
N LEU A 71 0.67 -16.67 -7.04
CA LEU A 71 1.91 -16.89 -6.30
C LEU A 71 2.20 -15.77 -5.30
N LEU A 72 2.09 -14.51 -5.73
CA LEU A 72 2.35 -13.36 -4.83
C LEU A 72 1.33 -13.29 -3.69
N MET A 73 0.06 -13.56 -3.97
CA MET A 73 -0.98 -13.60 -2.95
C MET A 73 -0.74 -14.74 -1.95
N GLU A 74 -0.27 -15.91 -2.40
CA GLU A 74 0.11 -17.02 -1.53
C GLU A 74 1.32 -16.67 -0.65
N LEU A 75 2.37 -16.08 -1.24
CA LEU A 75 3.55 -15.62 -0.49
C LEU A 75 3.16 -14.62 0.61
N GLU A 76 2.31 -13.66 0.27
CA GLU A 76 1.82 -12.65 1.22
C GLU A 76 1.00 -13.30 2.35
N GLY A 77 0.12 -14.23 2.04
CA GLY A 77 -0.67 -14.96 3.04
C GLY A 77 0.21 -15.79 3.98
N ARG A 78 1.23 -16.49 3.46
CA ARG A 78 2.21 -17.24 4.27
C ARG A 78 3.06 -16.31 5.14
N PHE A 79 3.45 -15.16 4.62
CA PHE A 79 4.15 -14.14 5.38
C PHE A 79 3.28 -13.64 6.54
N ALA A 80 2.04 -13.22 6.29
CA ALA A 80 1.11 -12.79 7.33
C ALA A 80 0.90 -13.85 8.40
N GLN A 81 0.67 -15.11 8.01
CA GLN A 81 0.47 -16.21 8.95
C GLN A 81 1.70 -16.47 9.83
N SER A 82 2.90 -16.44 9.24
CA SER A 82 4.13 -16.65 10.01
C SER A 82 4.37 -15.53 11.04
N VAL A 83 4.04 -14.28 10.68
CA VAL A 83 4.18 -13.13 11.58
C VAL A 83 3.13 -13.14 12.68
N ALA A 84 1.90 -13.53 12.38
CA ALA A 84 0.84 -13.67 13.38
C ALA A 84 1.24 -14.63 14.51
N SER A 85 2.01 -15.69 14.19
CA SER A 85 2.47 -16.67 15.19
C SER A 85 3.86 -16.37 15.77
N GLY A 86 4.78 -15.84 14.98
CA GLY A 86 6.20 -15.68 15.33
C GLY A 86 6.64 -14.24 15.59
N GLY A 87 5.77 -13.26 15.42
CA GLY A 87 6.05 -11.84 15.66
C GLY A 87 7.20 -11.29 14.83
N GLY A 88 7.95 -10.37 15.42
CA GLY A 88 9.06 -9.68 14.76
C GLY A 88 10.17 -10.60 14.26
N LYS A 89 10.45 -11.69 14.96
CA LYS A 89 11.45 -12.68 14.52
C LYS A 89 11.04 -13.32 13.19
N ALA A 90 9.79 -13.75 13.08
CA ALA A 90 9.26 -14.33 11.85
C ALA A 90 9.22 -13.28 10.73
N PHE A 91 8.83 -12.04 11.02
CA PHE A 91 8.82 -10.95 10.07
C PHE A 91 10.18 -10.80 9.37
N ALA A 92 11.26 -10.69 10.13
CA ALA A 92 12.59 -10.47 9.58
C ALA A 92 13.11 -11.61 8.68
N THR A 93 12.62 -12.85 8.84
CA THR A 93 13.08 -14.00 8.03
C THR A 93 12.64 -13.93 6.58
N TRP A 94 11.60 -13.17 6.28
CA TRP A 94 11.06 -13.02 4.93
C TRP A 94 11.86 -12.06 4.05
N PHE A 95 12.68 -11.20 4.66
CA PHE A 95 13.43 -10.17 3.94
C PHE A 95 14.69 -10.72 3.26
N ALA A 96 15.02 -10.17 2.11
CA ALA A 96 16.31 -10.34 1.47
C ALA A 96 17.41 -9.60 2.24
N ASP A 97 18.68 -9.98 2.06
CA ASP A 97 19.79 -9.37 2.78
C ASP A 97 19.93 -7.87 2.52
N ASP A 98 19.61 -7.42 1.32
CA ASP A 98 19.63 -6.03 0.84
C ASP A 98 18.27 -5.32 0.93
N ALA A 99 17.30 -5.88 1.63
CA ALA A 99 15.95 -5.34 1.70
C ALA A 99 15.86 -3.98 2.40
N VAL A 100 14.77 -3.27 2.14
CA VAL A 100 14.50 -1.95 2.72
C VAL A 100 13.12 -1.95 3.36
N THR A 101 12.98 -1.33 4.54
CA THR A 101 11.67 -0.98 5.09
C THR A 101 11.48 0.53 5.18
N LEU A 102 10.27 0.99 4.79
CA LEU A 102 9.85 2.38 4.77
C LEU A 102 8.60 2.53 5.65
N ASN A 103 8.80 2.81 6.92
CA ASN A 103 7.69 2.96 7.86
C ASN A 103 7.30 4.43 8.03
N ASN A 104 6.01 4.69 8.13
CA ASN A 104 5.46 6.02 8.26
C ASN A 104 6.15 6.85 9.36
N GLY A 105 6.66 8.03 8.99
CA GLY A 105 7.31 8.96 9.92
C GLY A 105 8.67 8.50 10.49
N ARG A 106 9.29 7.45 9.91
CA ARG A 106 10.60 6.93 10.35
C ARG A 106 11.60 6.93 9.20
N PRO A 107 12.90 7.02 9.49
CA PRO A 107 13.95 6.81 8.50
C PRO A 107 13.87 5.40 7.90
N ALA A 108 14.31 5.26 6.64
CA ALA A 108 14.46 3.97 5.99
C ALA A 108 15.40 3.06 6.78
N VAL A 109 15.05 1.76 6.88
CA VAL A 109 15.90 0.75 7.47
C VAL A 109 16.46 -0.13 6.36
N LEU A 110 17.78 -0.22 6.27
CA LEU A 110 18.48 -0.88 5.18
C LEU A 110 19.12 -2.20 5.62
N GLY A 111 18.78 -3.25 4.91
CA GLY A 111 19.33 -4.59 5.11
C GLY A 111 18.59 -5.40 6.18
N ARG A 112 18.50 -6.72 5.93
CA ARG A 112 17.78 -7.67 6.80
C ARG A 112 18.26 -7.64 8.25
N ALA A 113 19.55 -7.48 8.49
CA ALA A 113 20.09 -7.45 9.85
C ALA A 113 19.56 -6.25 10.66
N ALA A 114 19.50 -5.06 10.05
CA ALA A 114 18.96 -3.86 10.69
C ALA A 114 17.45 -3.97 10.87
N ILE A 115 16.73 -4.55 9.90
CA ILE A 115 15.29 -4.84 10.01
C ILE A 115 15.04 -5.80 11.17
N ALA A 116 15.80 -6.88 11.30
CA ALA A 116 15.69 -7.85 12.38
C ALA A 116 15.96 -7.24 13.76
N ALA A 117 16.91 -6.31 13.86
CA ALA A 117 17.20 -5.61 15.11
C ALA A 117 16.04 -4.73 15.60
N GLN A 118 15.23 -4.20 14.67
CA GLN A 118 14.03 -3.40 14.99
C GLN A 118 12.77 -4.25 15.14
N ALA A 119 12.68 -5.37 14.44
CA ALA A 119 11.54 -6.29 14.47
C ALA A 119 11.64 -7.23 15.69
N ASN A 120 11.51 -6.67 16.89
CA ASN A 120 11.70 -7.39 18.16
C ASN A 120 10.42 -7.57 18.99
N TRP A 121 9.25 -7.37 18.40
CA TRP A 121 7.97 -7.52 19.12
C TRP A 121 7.58 -8.99 19.33
N ASP A 122 6.93 -9.23 20.47
CA ASP A 122 6.28 -10.51 20.79
C ASP A 122 4.82 -10.47 20.27
N PRO A 123 4.35 -11.49 19.53
CA PRO A 123 2.99 -11.53 19.02
C PRO A 123 1.92 -11.60 20.14
N LYS A 124 2.31 -11.94 21.38
CA LYS A 124 1.40 -11.90 22.53
C LYS A 124 1.11 -10.48 23.03
N THR A 125 2.01 -9.52 22.77
CA THR A 125 1.88 -8.14 23.25
C THR A 125 1.58 -7.16 22.13
N TYR A 126 1.99 -7.48 20.89
CA TYR A 126 1.68 -6.71 19.70
C TYR A 126 1.32 -7.66 18.56
N GLN A 127 0.06 -7.65 18.16
CA GLN A 127 -0.43 -8.43 17.02
C GLN A 127 -0.43 -7.57 15.76
N LEU A 128 0.32 -7.99 14.75
CA LEU A 128 0.31 -7.40 13.43
C LEU A 128 -0.36 -8.36 12.46
N THR A 129 -1.42 -7.91 11.84
CA THR A 129 -2.17 -8.66 10.83
C THR A 129 -2.37 -7.80 9.59
N TRP A 130 -2.46 -8.44 8.43
CA TRP A 130 -2.78 -7.74 7.18
C TRP A 130 -3.45 -8.65 6.17
N VAL A 131 -4.16 -8.04 5.24
CA VAL A 131 -4.89 -8.74 4.18
C VAL A 131 -4.51 -8.12 2.84
N PRO A 132 -3.98 -8.91 1.89
CA PRO A 132 -3.70 -8.42 0.56
C PRO A 132 -5.00 -8.10 -0.19
N GLN A 133 -5.04 -6.93 -0.82
CA GLN A 133 -6.14 -6.47 -1.68
C GLN A 133 -5.82 -6.67 -3.15
N GLY A 134 -4.54 -6.76 -3.49
CA GLY A 134 -4.10 -6.99 -4.86
C GLY A 134 -2.62 -7.31 -4.96
N ALA A 135 -2.25 -7.78 -6.15
CA ALA A 135 -0.88 -8.10 -6.52
C ALA A 135 -0.65 -7.84 -8.00
N GLN A 136 0.59 -7.56 -8.36
CA GLN A 136 1.02 -7.49 -9.75
C GLN A 136 2.39 -8.13 -9.91
N MET A 137 2.50 -9.04 -10.88
CA MET A 137 3.75 -9.67 -11.26
C MET A 137 4.42 -8.89 -12.39
N GLY A 138 5.71 -8.67 -12.28
CA GLY A 138 6.51 -8.08 -13.35
C GLY A 138 6.66 -9.00 -14.56
N PRO A 139 7.02 -8.46 -15.73
CA PRO A 139 7.04 -9.23 -16.99
C PRO A 139 8.06 -10.37 -17.00
N SER A 140 9.16 -10.28 -16.24
CA SER A 140 10.19 -11.32 -16.11
C SER A 140 9.83 -12.44 -15.12
N ASN A 141 8.74 -12.31 -14.38
CA ASN A 141 8.30 -13.24 -13.33
C ASN A 141 9.34 -13.52 -12.24
N ASP A 142 10.21 -12.56 -11.98
CA ASP A 142 11.24 -12.62 -10.93
C ASP A 142 11.07 -11.51 -9.87
N MET A 143 10.17 -10.57 -10.13
CA MET A 143 9.80 -9.49 -9.22
C MET A 143 8.31 -9.18 -9.36
N GLY A 144 7.68 -8.79 -8.24
CA GLY A 144 6.30 -8.33 -8.23
C GLY A 144 5.98 -7.63 -6.92
N PHE A 145 4.75 -7.21 -6.74
CA PHE A 145 4.34 -6.52 -5.53
C PHE A 145 2.92 -6.88 -5.12
N THR A 146 2.66 -6.71 -3.84
CA THR A 146 1.36 -6.83 -3.19
C THR A 146 1.04 -5.54 -2.46
N TRP A 147 -0.23 -5.28 -2.24
CA TRP A 147 -0.69 -4.16 -1.41
C TRP A 147 -1.97 -4.53 -0.69
N GLY A 148 -2.25 -3.84 0.40
CA GLY A 148 -3.47 -4.06 1.16
C GLY A 148 -3.54 -3.23 2.42
N HIS A 149 -4.37 -3.69 3.34
CA HIS A 149 -4.52 -3.09 4.66
C HIS A 149 -3.82 -3.91 5.72
N TYR A 150 -3.25 -3.20 6.71
CA TYR A 150 -2.73 -3.81 7.93
C TYR A 150 -3.42 -3.24 9.15
N GLU A 151 -3.36 -4.02 10.22
CA GLU A 151 -3.80 -3.63 11.54
C GLU A 151 -2.80 -4.14 12.58
N GLY A 152 -2.37 -3.24 13.46
CA GLY A 152 -1.57 -3.54 14.64
C GLY A 152 -2.41 -3.35 15.90
N ARG A 153 -2.44 -4.35 16.77
CA ARG A 153 -3.17 -4.32 18.04
C ARG A 153 -2.24 -4.50 19.22
N THR A 154 -2.37 -3.65 20.20
CA THR A 154 -1.65 -3.72 21.48
C THR A 154 -2.51 -3.16 22.62
N THR A 155 -1.96 -3.07 23.80
CA THR A 155 -2.57 -2.36 24.94
C THR A 155 -1.65 -1.24 25.38
N ASP A 156 -2.24 -0.14 25.82
CA ASP A 156 -1.48 0.95 26.44
C ASP A 156 -1.05 0.61 27.88
N LYS A 157 -0.38 1.56 28.55
CA LYS A 157 0.07 1.42 29.93
C LYS A 157 -1.07 1.27 30.97
N ASN A 158 -2.29 1.61 30.59
CA ASN A 158 -3.47 1.48 31.44
C ASN A 158 -4.24 0.18 31.16
N GLY A 159 -3.77 -0.62 30.18
CA GLY A 159 -4.44 -1.85 29.73
C GLY A 159 -5.52 -1.61 28.67
N GLU A 160 -5.69 -0.38 28.20
CA GLU A 160 -6.67 -0.05 27.17
C GLU A 160 -6.21 -0.51 25.78
N PRO A 161 -7.11 -1.05 24.95
CA PRO A 161 -6.77 -1.48 23.59
C PRO A 161 -6.32 -0.30 22.73
N VAL A 162 -5.18 -0.48 22.04
CA VAL A 162 -4.68 0.46 21.01
C VAL A 162 -4.64 -0.25 19.69
N VAL A 163 -5.33 0.33 18.70
CA VAL A 163 -5.36 -0.17 17.33
C VAL A 163 -4.72 0.87 16.40
N THR A 164 -3.76 0.43 15.61
CA THR A 164 -3.18 1.21 14.53
C THR A 164 -3.50 0.50 13.22
N SER A 165 -4.00 1.22 12.23
CA SER A 165 -4.30 0.67 10.92
C SER A 165 -3.71 1.52 9.80
N GLY A 166 -3.58 0.93 8.64
CA GLY A 166 -3.06 1.65 7.47
C GLY A 166 -2.95 0.75 6.24
N ARG A 167 -2.23 1.28 5.27
CA ARG A 167 -1.92 0.57 4.03
C ARG A 167 -0.49 0.11 4.02
N TYR A 168 -0.26 -1.02 3.36
CA TYR A 168 1.07 -1.55 3.13
C TYR A 168 1.30 -1.80 1.64
N PHE A 169 2.57 -1.87 1.27
CA PHE A 169 3.06 -2.20 -0.05
C PHE A 169 4.32 -3.03 0.10
N THR A 170 4.29 -4.28 -0.39
CA THR A 170 5.42 -5.22 -0.31
C THR A 170 5.93 -5.53 -1.71
N VAL A 171 7.22 -5.33 -1.95
CA VAL A 171 7.89 -5.77 -3.18
C VAL A 171 8.58 -7.10 -2.92
N TRP A 172 8.24 -8.06 -3.75
CA TRP A 172 8.81 -9.41 -3.76
C TRP A 172 9.86 -9.56 -4.85
N LYS A 173 10.95 -10.24 -4.56
CA LYS A 173 11.94 -10.64 -5.56
C LYS A 173 12.29 -12.12 -5.43
N LYS A 174 12.54 -12.75 -6.57
CA LYS A 174 13.04 -14.11 -6.65
C LYS A 174 14.55 -14.10 -6.61
N LEU A 175 15.14 -14.83 -5.68
CA LEU A 175 16.59 -14.99 -5.57
C LEU A 175 17.12 -16.00 -6.59
N PRO A 176 18.44 -16.05 -6.86
CA PRO A 176 19.05 -17.00 -7.81
C PRO A 176 18.77 -18.47 -7.47
N ASP A 177 18.56 -18.80 -6.19
CA ASP A 177 18.21 -20.15 -5.72
C ASP A 177 16.72 -20.50 -5.91
N GLY A 178 15.94 -19.58 -6.47
CA GLY A 178 14.50 -19.73 -6.72
C GLY A 178 13.61 -19.34 -5.54
N THR A 179 14.16 -19.00 -4.38
CA THR A 179 13.36 -18.54 -3.23
C THR A 179 12.85 -17.12 -3.43
N TRP A 180 11.64 -16.85 -2.94
CA TRP A 180 11.08 -15.50 -2.93
C TRP A 180 11.33 -14.81 -1.59
N LYS A 181 11.75 -13.56 -1.64
CA LYS A 181 12.01 -12.72 -0.49
C LYS A 181 11.42 -11.33 -0.67
N VAL A 182 11.11 -10.68 0.43
CA VAL A 182 10.73 -9.27 0.45
C VAL A 182 11.96 -8.41 0.14
N ALA A 183 11.89 -7.63 -0.93
CA ALA A 183 12.92 -6.67 -1.32
C ALA A 183 12.67 -5.30 -0.69
N MET A 184 11.40 -4.91 -0.58
CA MET A 184 10.99 -3.69 0.10
C MET A 184 9.63 -3.90 0.75
N ASP A 185 9.45 -3.32 1.93
CA ASP A 185 8.16 -3.22 2.60
C ASP A 185 7.94 -1.77 3.02
N ALA A 186 6.78 -1.23 2.69
CA ALA A 186 6.41 0.14 3.01
C ALA A 186 5.04 0.16 3.69
N SER A 187 4.88 1.04 4.67
CA SER A 187 3.60 1.23 5.34
C SER A 187 3.30 2.70 5.60
N ALA A 188 2.02 3.05 5.53
CA ALA A 188 1.52 4.36 5.89
C ALA A 188 0.27 4.20 6.76
N ASN A 189 0.24 4.88 7.91
CA ASN A 189 -0.92 4.87 8.77
C ASN A 189 -2.09 5.59 8.09
N GLU A 190 -3.28 5.06 8.24
CA GLU A 190 -4.50 5.76 7.89
C GLU A 190 -5.00 6.56 9.10
N PRO A 191 -5.56 7.76 8.89
CA PRO A 191 -6.26 8.43 9.96
C PRO A 191 -7.40 7.53 10.46
N PRO A 192 -7.76 7.60 11.75
CA PRO A 192 -8.96 6.91 12.24
C PRO A 192 -10.11 7.24 11.29
N ALA A 193 -10.89 6.23 10.90
CA ALA A 193 -12.06 6.45 10.06
C ALA A 193 -12.85 7.60 10.68
N ALA A 194 -13.03 8.69 9.93
CA ALA A 194 -13.81 9.82 10.39
C ALA A 194 -15.18 9.25 10.78
N ALA A 195 -15.52 9.36 12.05
CA ALA A 195 -16.83 8.94 12.55
C ALA A 195 -17.85 9.58 11.60
N GLU A 196 -18.62 8.75 10.94
CA GLU A 196 -19.63 9.03 9.90
C GLU A 196 -20.07 10.51 9.80
N CYS A 197 -19.32 11.32 9.07
CA CYS A 197 -19.72 12.70 8.81
C CYS A 197 -20.67 12.83 7.60
N CYS A 198 -21.22 11.70 7.11
CA CYS A 198 -22.16 11.66 5.99
C CYS A 198 -23.40 10.82 6.32
N THR A 199 -24.10 11.14 7.40
CA THR A 199 -25.51 10.75 7.49
C THR A 199 -26.28 11.63 6.50
N LEU A 200 -26.72 11.05 5.39
CA LEU A 200 -27.68 11.71 4.53
C LEU A 200 -28.91 12.10 5.37
N PRO A 201 -29.45 13.33 5.21
CA PRO A 201 -30.68 13.70 5.88
C PRO A 201 -31.75 12.68 5.47
N LYS A 202 -32.44 12.10 6.47
CA LYS A 202 -33.58 11.24 6.21
C LYS A 202 -34.65 12.04 5.48
N PRO A 203 -35.30 11.47 4.43
CA PRO A 203 -36.37 12.14 3.70
C PRO A 203 -37.57 12.44 4.60
#